data_981edb81908a5176c861d57be9c89bdb
#
_entry.id   981edb81908a5176c861d57be9c89bdb
#
_cell.length_a   1.000
_cell.length_b   1.000
_cell.length_c   1.000
_cell.angle_alpha   90.00
_cell.angle_beta   90.00
_cell.angle_gamma   90.00
#
_symmetry.space_group_name_H-M   'P 1'
#
loop_
_entity.id
_entity.type
_entity.pdbx_description
1 polymer ?
#
loop_
_entity_poly.entity_id
_entity_poly.type
_entity_poly.pdbx_seq_one_letter_code
_entity_poly.pdbx_strand_id
1 'polypeptide(L)'
;MTGGGARGLGRGIEMTGDLLTGRDSELVAIRRALSSTGNYSGVVICGAAGVGKTRLAREVLARAQAAGERTNWITGTESARPLPLGAFTGSITESSGSMPDVGRLINSFVAQQRQGKVLIGVDDAHLLDGLSAHVVHQLAQTRGPRL
;
A
#
# COMPACT_ATOMS: atom_id res chain seq x y z
N MET A 1 0.50 4.91 38.37
CA MET A 1 1.13 5.90 37.47
C MET A 1 1.51 5.21 36.17
N THR A 2 0.72 5.42 35.20
CA THR A 2 0.61 4.65 33.96
C THR A 2 0.91 5.57 32.79
N GLY A 3 2.08 5.39 32.21
CA GLY A 3 2.44 6.03 30.95
C GLY A 3 2.14 5.11 29.78
N GLY A 4 0.93 5.22 29.24
CA GLY A 4 0.56 4.58 27.98
C GLY A 4 1.21 5.33 26.82
N GLY A 5 2.30 4.81 26.30
CA GLY A 5 2.93 5.32 25.07
C GLY A 5 2.09 4.95 23.87
N ALA A 6 1.36 5.89 23.33
CA ALA A 6 0.82 5.83 21.99
C ALA A 6 2.00 5.76 21.03
N ARG A 7 2.24 4.59 20.45
CA ARG A 7 3.25 4.43 19.40
C ARG A 7 2.71 5.08 18.14
N GLY A 8 3.39 6.14 17.76
CA GLY A 8 3.02 7.06 16.72
C GLY A 8 2.72 6.40 15.39
N LEU A 9 1.61 6.81 14.85
CA LEU A 9 1.29 6.79 13.43
C LEU A 9 2.48 7.36 12.67
N GLY A 10 2.92 6.60 11.66
CA GLY A 10 4.14 6.87 10.93
C GLY A 10 4.29 8.33 10.51
N ARG A 11 5.50 8.85 10.66
CA ARG A 11 5.87 10.14 10.11
C ARG A 11 5.70 10.09 8.60
N GLY A 12 4.66 10.76 8.09
CA GLY A 12 4.52 11.04 6.68
C GLY A 12 5.70 11.88 6.21
N ILE A 13 6.32 11.48 5.11
CA ILE A 13 7.27 12.33 4.40
C ILE A 13 6.43 13.30 3.59
N GLU A 14 6.28 14.53 4.08
CA GLU A 14 5.68 15.62 3.31
C GLU A 14 6.68 16.06 2.25
N MET A 15 6.32 15.84 0.99
CA MET A 15 7.13 16.23 -0.14
C MET A 15 6.50 17.47 -0.79
N THR A 16 7.05 18.62 -0.47
CA THR A 16 6.69 19.91 -1.09
C THR A 16 7.27 19.91 -2.50
N GLY A 17 6.39 20.07 -3.50
CA GLY A 17 6.73 19.90 -4.88
C GLY A 17 7.84 20.81 -5.39
N ASP A 18 8.74 20.21 -6.14
CA ASP A 18 9.48 20.89 -7.17
C ASP A 18 9.60 20.00 -8.41
N LEU A 19 9.54 20.64 -9.57
CA LEU A 19 9.31 20.04 -10.87
C LEU A 19 10.35 18.98 -11.28
N LEU A 20 9.88 17.78 -11.57
CA LEU A 20 10.23 16.83 -12.64
C LEU A 20 11.69 16.55 -13.04
N THR A 21 12.69 17.01 -12.31
CA THR A 21 14.10 16.64 -12.51
C THR A 21 14.69 16.31 -11.15
N GLY A 22 14.73 15.01 -10.77
CA GLY A 22 15.37 14.58 -9.55
C GLY A 22 14.54 13.72 -8.62
N ARG A 23 13.75 12.78 -9.13
CA ARG A 23 13.02 11.82 -8.30
C ARG A 23 13.88 10.72 -7.68
N ASP A 24 15.18 10.73 -7.96
CA ASP A 24 16.09 9.72 -7.41
C ASP A 24 16.21 9.82 -5.90
N SER A 25 16.19 11.04 -5.34
CA SER A 25 16.19 11.25 -3.89
C SER A 25 14.95 10.68 -3.21
N GLU A 26 13.79 10.87 -3.83
CA GLU A 26 12.51 10.37 -3.35
C GLU A 26 12.43 8.85 -3.44
N LEU A 27 12.86 8.29 -4.54
CA LEU A 27 12.96 6.85 -4.72
C LEU A 27 13.92 6.21 -3.71
N VAL A 28 15.05 6.84 -3.45
CA VAL A 28 16.01 6.38 -2.42
C VAL A 28 15.38 6.46 -1.04
N ALA A 29 14.68 7.56 -0.70
CA ALA A 29 14.02 7.72 0.59
C ALA A 29 12.94 6.67 0.81
N ILE A 30 12.09 6.43 -0.21
CA ILE A 30 11.04 5.40 -0.17
C ILE A 30 11.66 4.01 0.00
N ARG A 31 12.67 3.67 -0.80
CA ARG A 31 13.36 2.36 -0.69
C ARG A 31 13.97 2.16 0.69
N ARG A 32 14.59 3.20 1.25
CA ARG A 32 15.16 3.15 2.60
C ARG A 32 14.08 2.93 3.66
N ALA A 33 12.95 3.61 3.55
CA ALA A 33 11.81 3.43 4.45
C ALA A 33 11.21 2.01 4.35
N LEU A 34 11.12 1.45 3.14
CA LEU A 34 10.62 0.10 2.86
C LEU A 34 11.68 -0.99 3.07
N SER A 35 12.92 -0.67 3.42
CA SER A 35 13.95 -1.69 3.67
C SER A 35 13.66 -2.49 4.94
N SER A 36 14.23 -3.71 5.03
CA SER A 36 14.03 -4.61 6.19
C SER A 36 14.55 -4.04 7.51
N THR A 37 15.42 -3.04 7.45
CA THR A 37 15.94 -2.30 8.62
C THR A 37 15.03 -1.12 9.01
N GLY A 38 14.04 -0.77 8.19
CA GLY A 38 13.08 0.29 8.51
C GLY A 38 12.01 -0.19 9.50
N ASN A 39 11.70 0.62 10.50
CA ASN A 39 10.61 0.37 11.46
C ASN A 39 9.22 0.74 10.88
N TYR A 40 9.11 0.87 9.57
CA TYR A 40 7.90 1.31 8.91
C TYR A 40 7.22 0.16 8.16
N SER A 41 5.90 0.08 8.31
CA SER A 41 5.06 -0.88 7.56
C SER A 41 4.76 -0.38 6.14
N GLY A 42 4.92 0.91 5.87
CA GLY A 42 4.62 1.51 4.58
C GLY A 42 5.05 2.97 4.47
N VAL A 43 4.80 3.54 3.30
CA VAL A 43 5.09 4.93 2.95
C VAL A 43 3.84 5.56 2.34
N VAL A 44 3.51 6.76 2.76
CA VAL A 44 2.43 7.55 2.18
C VAL A 44 3.03 8.66 1.31
N ILE A 45 2.61 8.71 0.05
CA ILE A 45 3.01 9.74 -0.92
C ILE A 45 1.89 10.77 -1.00
N CYS A 46 2.15 11.97 -0.49
CA CYS A 46 1.21 13.08 -0.52
C CYS A 46 1.69 14.19 -1.45
N GLY A 47 0.76 14.97 -1.99
CA GLY A 47 1.07 16.11 -2.85
C GLY A 47 -0.14 16.54 -3.66
N ALA A 48 -0.04 17.71 -4.33
CA ALA A 48 -1.09 18.25 -5.18
C ALA A 48 -1.46 17.30 -6.34
N ALA A 49 -2.62 17.51 -6.93
CA ALA A 49 -3.01 16.77 -8.13
C ALA A 49 -1.99 17.02 -9.28
N GLY A 50 -1.71 15.99 -10.07
CA GLY A 50 -0.85 16.12 -11.24
C GLY A 50 0.67 16.10 -10.97
N VAL A 51 1.13 16.14 -9.71
CA VAL A 51 2.58 16.10 -9.39
C VAL A 51 3.25 14.74 -9.64
N GLY A 52 2.51 13.73 -10.08
CA GLY A 52 3.03 12.43 -10.48
C GLY A 52 3.22 11.42 -9.34
N LYS A 53 2.39 11.50 -8.29
CA LYS A 53 2.38 10.52 -7.18
C LYS A 53 2.22 9.08 -7.66
N THR A 54 1.21 8.85 -8.49
CA THR A 54 0.94 7.52 -9.10
C THR A 54 2.12 7.00 -9.89
N ARG A 55 2.79 7.85 -10.67
CA ARG A 55 3.97 7.47 -11.43
C ARG A 55 5.13 7.09 -10.52
N LEU A 56 5.36 7.85 -9.45
CA LEU A 56 6.39 7.56 -8.46
C LEU A 56 6.11 6.22 -7.76
N ALA A 57 4.88 5.98 -7.31
CA ALA A 57 4.50 4.72 -6.68
C ALA A 57 4.67 3.53 -7.64
N ARG A 58 4.25 3.66 -8.90
CA ARG A 58 4.44 2.61 -9.91
C ARG A 58 5.91 2.32 -10.19
N GLU A 59 6.76 3.34 -10.22
CA GLU A 59 8.20 3.18 -10.38
C GLU A 59 8.82 2.40 -9.21
N VAL A 60 8.38 2.69 -7.97
CA VAL A 60 8.80 1.93 -6.77
C VAL A 60 8.44 0.45 -6.91
N LEU A 61 7.19 0.15 -7.33
CA LEU A 61 6.75 -1.23 -7.53
C LEU A 61 7.52 -1.92 -8.67
N ALA A 62 7.73 -1.23 -9.77
CA ALA A 62 8.49 -1.79 -10.90
C ALA A 62 9.91 -2.18 -10.49
N ARG A 63 10.58 -1.33 -9.69
CA ARG A 63 11.92 -1.64 -9.16
C ARG A 63 11.90 -2.79 -8.17
N ALA A 64 10.88 -2.89 -7.31
CA ALA A 64 10.71 -4.01 -6.40
C ALA A 64 10.52 -5.32 -7.16
N GLN A 65 9.68 -5.31 -8.20
CA GLN A 65 9.45 -6.47 -9.07
C GLN A 65 10.71 -6.89 -9.80
N ALA A 66 11.50 -5.94 -10.31
CA ALA A 66 12.78 -6.23 -10.94
C ALA A 66 13.81 -6.82 -9.96
N ALA A 67 13.67 -6.53 -8.66
CA ALA A 67 14.45 -7.12 -7.58
C ALA A 67 13.92 -8.48 -7.10
N GLY A 68 12.88 -9.05 -7.75
CA GLY A 68 12.29 -10.34 -7.41
C GLY A 68 11.24 -10.29 -6.28
N GLU A 69 10.82 -9.11 -5.86
CA GLU A 69 9.72 -8.95 -4.90
C GLU A 69 8.36 -9.09 -5.61
N ARG A 70 7.37 -9.61 -4.91
CA ARG A 70 5.99 -9.63 -5.42
C ARG A 70 5.36 -8.27 -5.23
N THR A 71 4.61 -7.83 -6.23
CA THR A 71 3.94 -6.54 -6.20
C THR A 71 2.46 -6.68 -6.50
N ASN A 72 1.64 -5.91 -5.78
CA ASN A 72 0.22 -5.77 -6.04
C ASN A 72 -0.12 -4.30 -6.17
N TRP A 73 -1.08 -3.98 -7.04
CA TRP A 73 -1.58 -2.63 -7.22
C TRP A 73 -3.08 -2.58 -6.99
N ILE A 74 -3.51 -1.71 -6.11
CA ILE A 74 -4.90 -1.51 -5.72
C ILE A 74 -5.25 -0.07 -6.05
N THR A 75 -6.39 0.17 -6.69
CA THR A 75 -6.85 1.52 -7.03
C THR A 75 -8.25 1.73 -6.50
N GLY A 76 -8.42 2.78 -5.70
CA GLY A 76 -9.75 3.28 -5.36
C GLY A 76 -10.38 3.96 -6.59
N THR A 77 -11.65 3.69 -6.86
CA THR A 77 -12.40 4.34 -7.92
C THR A 77 -13.81 4.70 -7.46
N GLU A 78 -14.37 5.77 -8.00
CA GLU A 78 -15.76 6.16 -7.71
C GLU A 78 -16.75 5.04 -8.01
N SER A 79 -16.54 4.27 -9.08
CA SER A 79 -17.41 3.16 -9.47
C SER A 79 -17.30 1.94 -8.55
N ALA A 80 -16.13 1.71 -7.95
CA ALA A 80 -15.91 0.60 -7.03
C ALA A 80 -16.32 0.95 -5.59
N ARG A 81 -16.37 2.24 -5.23
CA ARG A 81 -16.66 2.71 -3.88
C ARG A 81 -17.96 2.22 -3.26
N PRO A 82 -19.09 2.07 -4.02
CA PRO A 82 -20.32 1.49 -3.49
C PRO A 82 -20.24 -0.01 -3.22
N LEU A 83 -19.24 -0.71 -3.77
CA LEU A 83 -19.11 -2.15 -3.68
C LEU A 83 -18.23 -2.55 -2.51
N PRO A 84 -18.68 -3.46 -1.61
CA PRO A 84 -17.84 -4.00 -0.56
C PRO A 84 -16.59 -4.68 -1.15
N LEU A 85 -15.40 -4.28 -0.70
CA LEU A 85 -14.11 -4.74 -1.26
C LEU A 85 -13.93 -4.45 -2.76
N GLY A 86 -14.61 -3.42 -3.27
CA GLY A 86 -14.61 -3.06 -4.68
C GLY A 86 -13.22 -2.82 -5.26
N ALA A 87 -12.31 -2.24 -4.47
CA ALA A 87 -10.93 -2.01 -4.90
C ALA A 87 -10.11 -3.31 -5.07
N PHE A 88 -10.56 -4.43 -4.51
CA PHE A 88 -9.89 -5.73 -4.57
C PHE A 88 -10.49 -6.70 -5.58
N THR A 89 -11.53 -6.33 -6.32
CA THR A 89 -12.21 -7.23 -7.26
C THR A 89 -11.27 -7.85 -8.30
N GLY A 90 -10.25 -7.12 -8.75
CA GLY A 90 -9.23 -7.65 -9.66
C GLY A 90 -8.18 -8.55 -9.01
N SER A 91 -8.10 -8.55 -7.67
CA SER A 91 -7.12 -9.35 -6.92
C SER A 91 -7.73 -10.64 -6.36
N ILE A 92 -9.06 -10.75 -6.41
CA ILE A 92 -9.80 -11.94 -5.97
C ILE A 92 -9.92 -12.83 -7.20
N THR A 93 -9.07 -13.85 -7.28
CA THR A 93 -9.27 -14.93 -8.25
C THR A 93 -10.63 -15.54 -7.95
N GLU A 94 -11.53 -15.51 -8.94
CA GLU A 94 -12.88 -16.05 -8.89
C GLU A 94 -12.84 -17.56 -8.61
N SER A 95 -12.81 -17.89 -7.33
CA SER A 95 -13.06 -19.26 -6.88
C SER A 95 -14.35 -19.23 -6.08
N SER A 96 -15.42 -19.57 -6.75
CA SER A 96 -16.76 -19.81 -6.19
C SER A 96 -17.53 -18.54 -5.78
N GLY A 97 -18.57 -18.18 -6.47
CA GLY A 97 -19.72 -17.29 -6.23
C GLY A 97 -20.07 -16.80 -4.81
N SER A 98 -19.12 -16.77 -3.91
CA SER A 98 -19.24 -16.33 -2.54
C SER A 98 -18.71 -14.90 -2.42
N MET A 99 -19.40 -14.08 -1.66
CA MET A 99 -18.97 -12.73 -1.34
C MET A 99 -17.52 -12.71 -0.83
N PRO A 100 -16.70 -11.74 -1.28
CA PRO A 100 -15.32 -11.62 -0.82
C PRO A 100 -15.29 -11.47 0.70
N ASP A 101 -14.57 -12.37 1.37
CA ASP A 101 -14.37 -12.35 2.81
C ASP A 101 -13.06 -11.61 3.13
N VAL A 102 -13.16 -10.58 3.97
CA VAL A 102 -12.03 -9.79 4.45
C VAL A 102 -10.92 -10.67 5.01
N GLY A 103 -11.30 -11.67 5.81
CA GLY A 103 -10.33 -12.60 6.43
C GLY A 103 -9.57 -13.43 5.38
N ARG A 104 -10.26 -13.94 4.39
CA ARG A 104 -9.64 -14.66 3.27
C ARG A 104 -8.69 -13.79 2.47
N LEU A 105 -9.08 -12.55 2.22
CA LEU A 105 -8.26 -11.59 1.48
C LEU A 105 -6.97 -11.28 2.26
N ILE A 106 -7.07 -10.94 3.54
CA ILE A 106 -5.90 -10.69 4.39
C ILE A 106 -5.00 -11.93 4.44
N ASN A 107 -5.57 -13.12 4.66
CA ASN A 107 -4.82 -14.37 4.70
C ASN A 107 -4.11 -14.66 3.37
N SER A 108 -4.69 -14.30 2.22
CA SER A 108 -4.04 -14.48 0.93
C SER A 108 -2.77 -13.62 0.80
N PHE A 109 -2.81 -12.37 1.23
CA PHE A 109 -1.63 -11.51 1.24
C PHE A 109 -0.56 -12.00 2.24
N VAL A 110 -0.97 -12.43 3.42
CA VAL A 110 -0.06 -13.01 4.42
C VAL A 110 0.60 -14.30 3.90
N ALA A 111 -0.16 -15.14 3.20
CA ALA A 111 0.37 -16.37 2.59
C ALA A 111 1.37 -16.05 1.46
N GLN A 112 1.10 -15.03 0.64
CA GLN A 112 2.05 -14.57 -0.37
C GLN A 112 3.37 -14.11 0.27
N GLN A 113 3.31 -13.45 1.41
CA GLN A 113 4.49 -12.96 2.11
C GLN A 113 5.37 -14.09 2.68
N ARG A 114 4.78 -15.21 3.08
CA ARG A 114 5.56 -16.40 3.49
C ARG A 114 6.43 -16.97 2.36
N GLN A 115 6.09 -16.65 1.12
CA GLN A 115 6.82 -17.07 -0.08
C GLN A 115 7.82 -16.01 -0.57
N GLY A 116 7.90 -14.85 0.07
CA GLY A 116 8.81 -13.77 -0.27
C GLY A 116 8.27 -12.40 0.13
N LYS A 117 9.05 -11.36 -0.12
CA LYS A 117 8.62 -9.99 0.14
C LYS A 117 7.46 -9.60 -0.80
N VAL A 118 6.45 -8.96 -0.24
CA VAL A 118 5.29 -8.42 -0.97
C VAL A 118 5.23 -6.91 -0.74
N LEU A 119 5.12 -6.16 -1.82
CA LEU A 119 4.89 -4.72 -1.80
C LEU A 119 3.55 -4.41 -2.45
N ILE A 120 2.72 -3.66 -1.75
CA ILE A 120 1.39 -3.29 -2.21
C ILE A 120 1.36 -1.77 -2.43
N GLY A 121 1.03 -1.35 -3.65
CA GLY A 121 0.73 0.04 -3.97
C GLY A 121 -0.77 0.30 -3.89
N VAL A 122 -1.15 1.37 -3.23
CA VAL A 122 -2.55 1.80 -3.13
C VAL A 122 -2.66 3.21 -3.72
N ASP A 123 -3.40 3.34 -4.80
CA ASP A 123 -3.67 4.61 -5.46
C ASP A 123 -5.08 5.10 -5.14
N ASP A 124 -5.26 6.41 -5.13
CA ASP A 124 -6.53 7.05 -4.83
C ASP A 124 -7.23 6.49 -3.57
N ALA A 125 -6.44 6.32 -2.50
CA ALA A 125 -6.90 5.71 -1.25
C ALA A 125 -8.16 6.38 -0.65
N HIS A 126 -8.41 7.66 -0.99
CA HIS A 126 -9.61 8.39 -0.57
C HIS A 126 -10.91 7.89 -1.22
N LEU A 127 -10.81 7.11 -2.29
CA LEU A 127 -11.94 6.47 -3.00
C LEU A 127 -12.18 5.01 -2.58
N LEU A 128 -11.40 4.48 -1.64
CA LEU A 128 -11.65 3.15 -1.11
C LEU A 128 -12.99 3.11 -0.36
N ASP A 129 -13.72 1.99 -0.53
CA ASP A 129 -14.84 1.66 0.35
C ASP A 129 -14.35 1.31 1.76
N GLY A 130 -15.27 1.31 2.73
CA GLY A 130 -14.91 1.09 4.14
C GLY A 130 -14.24 -0.27 4.41
N LEU A 131 -14.63 -1.33 3.72
CA LEU A 131 -14.01 -2.66 3.88
C LEU A 131 -12.64 -2.71 3.22
N SER A 132 -12.49 -2.13 2.03
CA SER A 132 -11.17 -2.01 1.37
C SER A 132 -10.20 -1.20 2.23
N ALA A 133 -10.63 -0.08 2.78
CA ALA A 133 -9.80 0.72 3.69
C ALA A 133 -9.43 -0.06 4.95
N HIS A 134 -10.35 -0.86 5.51
CA HIS A 134 -10.07 -1.73 6.65
C HIS A 134 -9.02 -2.79 6.32
N VAL A 135 -9.10 -3.44 5.15
CA VAL A 135 -8.09 -4.41 4.69
C VAL A 135 -6.72 -3.76 4.60
N VAL A 136 -6.61 -2.61 3.93
CA VAL A 136 -5.35 -1.85 3.81
C VAL A 136 -4.78 -1.52 5.19
N HIS A 137 -5.61 -1.06 6.11
CA HIS A 137 -5.20 -0.75 7.49
C HIS A 137 -4.71 -2.00 8.24
N GLN A 138 -5.39 -3.13 8.12
CA GLN A 138 -4.98 -4.38 8.74
C GLN A 138 -3.65 -4.88 8.15
N LEU A 139 -3.45 -4.79 6.84
CA LEU A 139 -2.19 -5.15 6.19
C LEU A 139 -1.04 -4.26 6.65
N ALA A 140 -1.29 -2.97 6.87
CA ALA A 140 -0.28 -2.03 7.41
C ALA A 140 0.11 -2.36 8.87
N GLN A 141 -0.80 -2.91 9.66
CA GLN A 141 -0.53 -3.27 11.06
C GLN A 141 0.11 -4.66 11.21
N THR A 142 -0.19 -5.56 10.30
CA THR A 142 0.42 -6.88 10.30
C THR A 142 1.88 -6.74 9.92
N ARG A 143 2.81 -7.41 10.60
CA ARG A 143 4.21 -7.53 10.14
C ARG A 143 4.25 -8.37 8.85
N GLY A 144 3.43 -7.96 7.92
CA GLY A 144 3.07 -8.58 6.68
C GLY A 144 3.54 -7.79 5.47
N PRO A 145 2.73 -7.75 4.39
CA PRO A 145 3.02 -7.00 3.18
C PRO A 145 3.31 -5.54 3.50
N ARG A 146 4.24 -4.94 2.78
CA ARG A 146 4.55 -3.52 2.93
C ARG A 146 3.66 -2.69 2.01
N LEU A 147 3.20 -1.60 2.51
CA LEU A 147 2.36 -0.62 1.83
C LEU A 147 3.15 0.61 1.41
#